data_5770ce380f6061ed013f16f26d07e836
#
_entry.id   5770ce380f6061ed013f16f26d07e836
#
_cell.length_a   1.000
_cell.length_b   1.000
_cell.length_c   1.000
_cell.angle_alpha   90.00
_cell.angle_beta   90.00
_cell.angle_gamma   90.00
#
_symmetry.space_group_name_H-M   'P 1'
#
loop_
_entity.id
_entity.type
_entity.pdbx_description
1 polymer ?
#
loop_
_entity_poly.entity_id
_entity_poly.type
_entity_poly.pdbx_seq_one_letter_code
_entity_poly.pdbx_strand_id
1 'polypeptide(L)'
;LGGHSYSSSTVVSMSSGPDGRPQVYKATSSTRTAPGGIKETQRTVTDTRSGTKKMAIGHHIGDRAHIIEKEHNVRTGDREEKQDFINLDEDDADDFNREWETKTRSRSEIPRISSGSMRNRHSYGSPGSMLAITGGPR
;
A
#
# COMPACT_ATOMS: atom_id res chain seq x y z
N LEU A 1 22.42 -6.15 11.67
CA LEU A 1 22.83 -5.34 11.58
C LEU A 1 22.50 -4.60 10.47
N GLY A 2 22.06 -3.81 10.14
CA GLY A 2 21.83 -3.02 9.06
C GLY A 2 21.32 -3.70 7.84
N GLY A 3 20.85 -4.85 7.95
CA GLY A 3 20.44 -5.54 6.76
C GLY A 3 19.04 -5.21 6.34
N HIS A 4 18.61 -5.87 5.28
CA HIS A 4 17.27 -5.76 4.79
C HIS A 4 16.43 -6.89 5.37
N SER A 5 15.17 -6.63 5.57
CA SER A 5 14.28 -7.70 6.01
C SER A 5 12.96 -7.58 5.26
N TYR A 6 12.28 -8.68 5.21
CA TYR A 6 10.98 -8.72 4.55
C TYR A 6 10.13 -9.76 5.26
N SER A 7 8.91 -9.39 5.56
CA SER A 7 7.97 -10.34 6.13
C SER A 7 6.62 -10.13 5.48
N SER A 8 5.84 -11.18 5.43
CA SER A 8 4.50 -11.04 4.89
C SER A 8 3.60 -12.07 5.55
N SER A 9 2.33 -11.78 5.54
CA SER A 9 1.34 -12.72 6.05
C SER A 9 0.09 -12.62 5.21
N THR A 10 -0.65 -13.69 5.15
CA THR A 10 -1.88 -13.74 4.40
C THR A 10 -2.90 -14.52 5.21
N VAL A 11 -4.10 -13.96 5.31
CA VAL A 11 -5.20 -14.63 5.97
C VAL A 11 -6.31 -14.79 4.96
N VAL A 12 -6.86 -15.98 4.84
CA VAL A 12 -7.98 -16.22 3.94
C VAL A 12 -9.05 -16.93 4.72
N SER A 13 -10.25 -16.45 4.63
CA SER A 13 -11.38 -17.09 5.28
C SER A 13 -12.49 -17.21 4.24
N MET A 14 -13.11 -18.36 4.17
CA MET A 14 -14.18 -18.61 3.23
C MET A 14 -15.36 -19.18 3.97
N SER A 15 -16.54 -18.78 3.58
CA SER A 15 -17.74 -19.29 4.18
C SER A 15 -18.85 -19.24 3.15
N SER A 16 -19.98 -19.86 3.47
CA SER A 16 -21.12 -19.80 2.60
C SER A 16 -22.03 -18.69 3.07
N GLY A 17 -22.51 -17.91 2.14
CA GLY A 17 -23.45 -16.86 2.48
C GLY A 17 -24.85 -17.39 2.55
N PRO A 18 -25.78 -16.54 2.95
CA PRO A 18 -27.17 -16.93 3.07
C PRO A 18 -27.77 -17.43 1.77
N ASP A 19 -27.24 -16.95 0.66
CA ASP A 19 -27.75 -17.37 -0.64
C ASP A 19 -26.96 -18.55 -1.19
N GLY A 20 -26.11 -19.16 -0.38
CA GLY A 20 -25.32 -20.30 -0.82
C GLY A 20 -24.08 -19.94 -1.60
N ARG A 21 -23.85 -18.67 -1.86
CA ARG A 21 -22.65 -18.29 -2.58
C ARG A 21 -21.47 -18.21 -1.66
N PRO A 22 -20.29 -18.53 -2.15
CA PRO A 22 -19.12 -18.42 -1.30
C PRO A 22 -18.81 -16.97 -0.96
N GLN A 23 -18.39 -16.76 0.26
CA GLN A 23 -17.94 -15.46 0.71
C GLN A 23 -16.48 -15.60 1.10
N VAL A 24 -15.66 -14.66 0.64
CA VAL A 24 -14.23 -14.72 0.85
C VAL A 24 -13.77 -13.46 1.54
N TYR A 25 -12.98 -13.63 2.57
CA TYR A 25 -12.27 -12.54 3.20
C TYR A 25 -10.80 -12.86 3.06
N LYS A 26 -10.04 -11.94 2.49
CA LYS A 26 -8.61 -12.15 2.32
C LYS A 26 -7.88 -10.90 2.74
N ALA A 27 -6.91 -11.05 3.61
CA ALA A 27 -6.11 -9.94 4.06
C ALA A 27 -4.64 -10.30 3.92
N THR A 28 -3.87 -9.39 3.38
CA THR A 28 -2.43 -9.59 3.28
C THR A 28 -1.74 -8.42 3.91
N SER A 29 -0.57 -8.65 4.45
CA SER A 29 0.25 -7.55 4.91
C SER A 29 1.69 -7.92 4.68
N SER A 30 2.51 -6.94 4.41
CA SER A 30 3.93 -7.17 4.25
C SER A 30 4.67 -5.96 4.77
N THR A 31 5.89 -6.20 5.21
CA THR A 31 6.76 -5.14 5.70
C THR A 31 8.15 -5.40 5.16
N ARG A 32 8.74 -4.38 4.63
CA ARG A 32 10.09 -4.46 4.10
C ARG A 32 10.91 -3.37 4.76
N THR A 33 12.07 -3.71 5.26
CA THR A 33 12.94 -2.72 5.89
C THR A 33 14.28 -2.70 5.21
N ALA A 34 14.95 -1.56 5.31
CA ALA A 34 16.28 -1.38 4.77
C ALA A 34 17.05 -0.51 5.75
N PRO A 35 18.38 -0.52 5.65
CA PRO A 35 19.18 0.31 6.54
C PRO A 35 18.83 1.78 6.39
N GLY A 36 19.01 2.53 7.46
CA GLY A 36 18.72 3.95 7.44
C GLY A 36 17.34 4.28 7.95
N GLY A 37 16.71 3.36 8.64
CA GLY A 37 15.39 3.63 9.18
C GLY A 37 14.29 3.53 8.16
N ILE A 38 14.53 2.86 7.04
CA ILE A 38 13.57 2.77 5.96
C ILE A 38 12.66 1.58 6.20
N LYS A 39 11.37 1.81 6.08
CA LYS A 39 10.40 0.73 6.21
C LYS A 39 9.22 1.00 5.29
N GLU A 40 8.83 0.00 4.56
CA GLU A 40 7.64 0.08 3.71
C GLU A 40 6.66 -0.97 4.15
N THR A 41 5.40 -0.57 4.34
CA THR A 41 4.35 -1.51 4.70
C THR A 41 3.30 -1.51 3.63
N GLN A 42 2.70 -2.66 3.40
CA GLN A 42 1.57 -2.77 2.48
C GLN A 42 0.54 -3.66 3.12
N ARG A 43 -0.71 -3.28 2.98
CA ARG A 43 -1.80 -4.10 3.47
C ARG A 43 -2.89 -4.10 2.43
N THR A 44 -3.51 -5.25 2.21
CA THR A 44 -4.67 -5.32 1.34
C THR A 44 -5.74 -6.13 2.04
N VAL A 45 -6.98 -5.78 1.81
CA VAL A 45 -8.11 -6.52 2.34
C VAL A 45 -9.14 -6.63 1.23
N THR A 46 -9.63 -7.82 1.00
CA THR A 46 -10.73 -8.05 0.07
C THR A 46 -11.82 -8.79 0.84
N ASP A 47 -13.01 -8.23 0.82
CA ASP A 47 -14.13 -8.83 1.52
C ASP A 47 -15.29 -8.87 0.55
N THR A 48 -15.61 -10.04 0.02
CA THR A 48 -16.65 -10.14 -0.97
C THR A 48 -18.03 -9.95 -0.37
N ARG A 49 -18.15 -10.15 0.94
CA ARG A 49 -19.44 -9.98 1.55
C ARG A 49 -19.89 -8.53 1.50
N SER A 50 -18.99 -7.62 1.77
CA SER A 50 -19.32 -6.21 1.72
C SER A 50 -18.99 -5.60 0.37
N GLY A 51 -18.28 -6.33 -0.48
CA GLY A 51 -17.84 -5.77 -1.75
C GLY A 51 -16.70 -4.81 -1.61
N THR A 52 -15.94 -4.87 -0.54
CA THR A 52 -14.95 -3.87 -0.25
C THR A 52 -13.54 -4.37 -0.55
N LYS A 53 -12.76 -3.53 -1.16
CA LYS A 53 -11.33 -3.78 -1.35
C LYS A 53 -10.59 -2.59 -0.77
N LYS A 54 -9.61 -2.86 0.06
CA LYS A 54 -8.81 -1.82 0.68
C LYS A 54 -7.35 -2.08 0.44
N MET A 55 -6.59 -1.02 0.34
CA MET A 55 -5.16 -1.12 0.20
C MET A 55 -4.53 0.03 0.94
N ALA A 56 -3.45 -0.23 1.66
CA ALA A 56 -2.72 0.80 2.35
C ALA A 56 -1.25 0.59 2.10
N ILE A 57 -0.54 1.67 1.80
CA ILE A 57 0.90 1.64 1.63
C ILE A 57 1.47 2.68 2.55
N GLY A 58 2.43 2.29 3.39
CA GLY A 58 3.07 3.22 4.29
C GLY A 58 4.55 3.29 4.02
N HIS A 59 5.06 4.50 3.92
CA HIS A 59 6.49 4.74 3.78
C HIS A 59 6.97 5.37 5.07
N HIS A 60 7.95 4.76 5.70
CA HIS A 60 8.48 5.23 6.97
C HIS A 60 9.96 5.54 6.85
N ILE A 61 10.36 6.68 7.37
CA ILE A 61 11.77 7.03 7.47
C ILE A 61 11.98 7.45 8.91
N GLY A 62 12.60 6.56 9.70
CA GLY A 62 12.75 6.83 11.11
C GLY A 62 11.39 6.88 11.79
N ASP A 63 11.12 7.99 12.46
CA ASP A 63 9.84 8.13 13.15
C ASP A 63 8.81 8.90 12.33
N ARG A 64 9.12 9.20 11.07
CA ARG A 64 8.17 9.89 10.20
C ARG A 64 7.54 8.88 9.26
N ALA A 65 6.30 9.13 8.89
CA ALA A 65 5.62 8.22 7.97
C ALA A 65 4.55 8.94 7.18
N HIS A 66 4.35 8.47 5.98
CA HIS A 66 3.27 8.92 5.13
C HIS A 66 2.55 7.65 4.66
N ILE A 67 1.29 7.53 4.99
CA ILE A 67 0.51 6.34 4.71
C ILE A 67 -0.66 6.74 3.84
N ILE A 68 -0.83 6.03 2.74
CA ILE A 68 -1.93 6.27 1.84
C ILE A 68 -2.82 5.05 1.85
N GLU A 69 -4.09 5.26 2.08
CA GLU A 69 -5.05 4.18 2.12
C GLU A 69 -6.12 4.43 1.08
N LYS A 70 -6.44 3.41 0.31
CA LYS A 70 -7.49 3.51 -0.69
C LYS A 70 -8.52 2.42 -0.45
N GLU A 71 -9.76 2.77 -0.65
CA GLU A 71 -10.85 1.83 -0.49
C GLU A 71 -11.75 1.90 -1.70
N HIS A 72 -12.20 0.77 -2.17
CA HIS A 72 -13.07 0.70 -3.33
C HIS A 72 -14.19 -0.29 -3.01
N ASN A 73 -15.43 0.16 -3.16
CA ASN A 73 -16.57 -0.73 -3.01
C ASN A 73 -17.01 -1.12 -4.40
N VAL A 74 -16.84 -2.39 -4.76
CA VAL A 74 -17.12 -2.82 -6.12
C VAL A 74 -18.61 -2.87 -6.41
N ARG A 75 -19.44 -2.90 -5.39
CA ARG A 75 -20.88 -2.94 -5.63
C ARG A 75 -21.44 -1.57 -5.93
N THR A 76 -20.97 -0.57 -5.24
CA THR A 76 -21.49 0.78 -5.43
C THR A 76 -20.62 1.61 -6.34
N GLY A 77 -19.37 1.19 -6.55
CA GLY A 77 -18.43 1.99 -7.32
C GLY A 77 -17.76 3.09 -6.53
N ASP A 78 -18.08 3.22 -5.26
CA ASP A 78 -17.49 4.28 -4.46
C ASP A 78 -16.02 4.05 -4.23
N ARG A 79 -15.27 5.13 -4.22
CA ARG A 79 -13.84 5.09 -3.94
C ARG A 79 -13.50 6.18 -2.96
N GLU A 80 -12.59 5.85 -2.06
CA GLU A 80 -12.11 6.79 -1.07
C GLU A 80 -10.62 6.69 -0.97
N GLU A 81 -9.98 7.78 -0.65
CA GLU A 81 -8.56 7.79 -0.41
C GLU A 81 -8.30 8.62 0.83
N LYS A 82 -7.47 8.12 1.74
CA LYS A 82 -7.08 8.83 2.93
C LYS A 82 -5.58 8.85 3.02
N GLN A 83 -5.05 9.89 3.61
CA GLN A 83 -3.62 9.98 3.84
C GLN A 83 -3.38 10.33 5.29
N ASP A 84 -2.45 9.62 5.89
CA ASP A 84 -2.04 9.88 7.27
C ASP A 84 -0.59 10.29 7.29
N PHE A 85 -0.28 11.26 8.12
CA PHE A 85 1.09 11.74 8.28
C PHE A 85 1.47 11.60 9.74
N ILE A 86 2.57 10.94 10.02
CA ILE A 86 3.05 10.73 11.36
C ILE A 86 4.34 11.49 11.53
N ASN A 87 4.36 12.40 12.48
CA ASN A 87 5.51 13.27 12.72
C ASN A 87 5.96 13.98 11.46
N LEU A 88 5.00 14.42 10.66
CA LEU A 88 5.28 14.97 9.35
C LEU A 88 4.12 15.86 8.98
N ASP A 89 4.40 17.08 8.59
CA ASP A 89 3.34 17.97 8.13
C ASP A 89 2.93 17.61 6.75
N GLU A 90 1.65 17.77 6.48
CA GLU A 90 1.15 17.49 5.15
C GLU A 90 1.87 18.35 4.11
N ASP A 91 2.24 19.56 4.46
CA ASP A 91 2.93 20.44 3.51
C ASP A 91 4.30 19.91 3.15
N ASP A 92 4.85 19.03 3.94
CA ASP A 92 6.17 18.48 3.67
C ASP A 92 6.10 17.15 2.95
N ALA A 93 4.93 16.74 2.51
CA ALA A 93 4.78 15.43 1.90
C ALA A 93 5.64 15.27 0.65
N ASP A 94 5.74 16.31 -0.17
CA ASP A 94 6.52 16.18 -1.39
C ASP A 94 8.00 16.03 -1.06
N ASP A 95 8.50 16.74 -0.07
CA ASP A 95 9.88 16.62 0.31
C ASP A 95 10.14 15.23 0.91
N PHE A 96 9.20 14.73 1.69
CA PHE A 96 9.35 13.42 2.28
C PHE A 96 9.39 12.36 1.18
N ASN A 97 8.56 12.49 0.17
CA ASN A 97 8.55 11.52 -0.90
C ASN A 97 9.83 11.57 -1.72
N ARG A 98 10.39 12.75 -1.91
CA ARG A 98 11.65 12.83 -2.59
C ARG A 98 12.75 12.20 -1.77
N GLU A 99 12.72 12.40 -0.46
CA GLU A 99 13.71 11.79 0.40
C GLU A 99 13.57 10.27 0.35
N TRP A 100 12.33 9.77 0.35
CA TRP A 100 12.08 8.34 0.25
C TRP A 100 12.68 7.80 -1.04
N GLU A 101 12.43 8.45 -2.14
CA GLU A 101 12.95 7.97 -3.41
C GLU A 101 14.47 8.00 -3.45
N THR A 102 15.04 9.03 -2.90
CA THR A 102 16.50 9.12 -2.90
C THR A 102 17.11 8.00 -2.07
N LYS A 103 16.54 7.76 -0.90
CA LYS A 103 17.10 6.75 -0.04
C LYS A 103 16.88 5.33 -0.57
N THR A 104 15.76 5.08 -1.18
CA THR A 104 15.50 3.75 -1.69
C THR A 104 16.22 3.52 -3.00
N ARG A 105 16.38 4.57 -3.79
CA ARG A 105 17.07 4.41 -5.05
C ARG A 105 18.54 4.11 -4.83
N SER A 106 19.12 4.73 -3.85
CA SER A 106 20.53 4.51 -3.63
C SER A 106 20.79 3.10 -3.12
N ARG A 107 19.76 2.37 -2.74
CA ARG A 107 19.99 1.05 -2.30
C ARG A 107 19.70 0.10 -3.37
N SER A 108 19.89 0.29 -4.48
CA SER A 108 19.61 -0.49 -5.64
C SER A 108 19.11 -1.89 -5.45
N GLU A 109 19.25 -2.45 -4.33
CA GLU A 109 18.71 -3.76 -4.15
C GLU A 109 17.23 -3.75 -4.07
N ILE A 110 16.64 -2.62 -3.83
CA ILE A 110 15.22 -2.56 -3.72
C ILE A 110 14.62 -2.61 -5.08
N PRO A 111 13.71 -3.48 -5.31
CA PRO A 111 13.14 -3.59 -6.64
C PRO A 111 12.57 -2.28 -7.12
N ARG A 112 12.75 -2.04 -8.35
CA ARG A 112 12.33 -0.81 -8.90
C ARG A 112 11.00 -0.89 -9.49
N ILE A 113 10.24 -1.80 -9.10
CA ILE A 113 8.97 -1.88 -9.58
C ILE A 113 8.24 -0.66 -9.52
N SER A 114 8.28 -0.08 -8.42
CA SER A 114 7.49 1.08 -8.27
C SER A 114 7.99 2.22 -9.05
N SER A 115 9.22 2.19 -9.40
CA SER A 115 9.72 3.34 -10.04
C SER A 115 9.05 3.54 -11.36
N GLY A 116 8.72 2.51 -12.00
CA GLY A 116 8.09 2.70 -13.25
C GLY A 116 6.83 3.42 -13.07
N SER A 117 6.12 3.03 -12.08
CA SER A 117 4.88 3.65 -11.95
C SER A 117 5.01 5.02 -11.45
N MET A 118 6.01 5.29 -10.68
CA MET A 118 6.08 6.53 -10.23
C MET A 118 6.27 7.50 -11.19
N ARG A 119 6.86 7.19 -12.19
CA ARG A 119 7.07 8.14 -13.05
C ARG A 119 5.89 8.81 -13.38
N ASN A 120 4.96 8.34 -13.28
CA ASN A 120 3.88 9.01 -13.66
C ASN A 120 3.27 9.70 -12.73
N ARG A 121 3.40 9.93 -12.19
CA ARG A 121 3.02 10.46 -11.53
C ARG A 121 2.79 10.94 -10.74
N HIS A 122 2.77 11.06 -10.33
CA HIS A 122 2.69 11.34 -9.53
C HIS A 122 2.38 11.03 -8.68
N SER A 123 2.50 10.60 -8.67
CA SER A 123 2.36 10.08 -8.11
C SER A 123 1.93 9.28 -7.42
N TYR A 124 2.29 8.98 -7.10
CA TYR A 124 1.95 8.37 -6.08
C TYR A 124 0.65 8.06 -6.20
N GLY A 125 0.35 8.64 -6.34
CA GLY A 125 -0.66 8.32 -6.44
C GLY A 125 -1.01 7.84 -7.47
N SER A 126 -0.74 7.70 -7.83
CA SER A 126 -1.09 7.14 -8.53
C SER A 126 -0.86 6.25 -8.61
N PRO A 127 -0.55 5.85 -8.44
CA PRO A 127 -0.31 5.01 -8.51
C PRO A 127 -0.49 3.93 -8.94
N GLY A 128 0.31 3.60 -9.65
CA GLY A 128 0.31 2.46 -10.33
C GLY A 128 0.06 1.27 -9.54
N SER A 129 0.81 1.13 -8.57
CA SER A 129 0.66 -0.05 -7.82
C SER A 129 -0.72 -0.20 -7.29
N MET A 130 -1.30 0.86 -6.95
CA MET A 130 -2.53 0.73 -6.48
C MET A 130 -3.44 0.34 -7.50
N LEU A 131 -3.18 0.73 -8.69
CA LEU A 131 -4.01 0.35 -9.71
C LEU A 131 -4.02 -1.10 -9.87
N ALA A 132 -2.91 -1.67 -9.70
CA ALA A 132 -2.84 -3.06 -9.90
C ALA A 132 -3.86 -3.77 -9.11
N ILE A 133 -4.06 -3.32 -7.94
CA ILE A 133 -4.96 -3.94 -7.14
C ILE A 133 -6.32 -3.69 -7.51
N THR A 134 -6.62 -2.51 -7.70
CA THR A 134 -7.94 -2.23 -7.94
C THR A 134 -8.19 -2.54 -9.29
N GLY A 135 -7.21 -2.58 -9.97
CA GLY A 135 -7.41 -2.62 -11.29
C GLY A 135 -8.26 -3.53 -11.70
N GLY A 136 -8.25 -4.27 -11.19
CA GLY A 136 -8.99 -5.06 -11.69
C GLY A 136 -10.03 -4.41 -12.30
N PRO A 137 -10.65 -4.00 -12.01
CA PRO A 137 -11.78 -3.64 -12.56
C PRO A 137 -11.81 -2.56 -13.27
N ARG A 138 -11.69 -2.29 -13.59
CA ARG A 138 -11.84 -1.30 -14.14
C ARG A 138 -12.69 -1.38 -14.79
#